data_a969aba3f32803be55364eab407f905c
#
_entry.id   a969aba3f32803be55364eab407f905c
#
_cell.length_a   1.000
_cell.length_b   1.000
_cell.length_c   1.000
_cell.angle_alpha   90.00
_cell.angle_beta   90.00
_cell.angle_gamma   90.00
#
_symmetry.space_group_name_H-M   'P 1'
#
loop_
_entity.id
_entity.type
_entity.pdbx_description
1 polymer ?
#
loop_
_entity_poly.entity_id
_entity_poly.type
_entity_poly.pdbx_seq_one_letter_code
_entity_poly.pdbx_strand_id
1 'polypeptide(L)'
;QSMIRILVVDDEPLVRKGIALGVNWASLSCVIVGEAANGEEGEALALSLLPDLIITDIRMPRLDGIQMMNHLREAGCKARCIVLTAHSDFEYARSALLFGADDYLLKPFRDQELTHAVLRVCRLMIAGDAPQEPAPAPIASAESGYVKEAMDYIAAHYADADICIAAVAEQLCVS
;
A
#
# COMPACT_ATOMS: atom_id res chain seq x y z
N GLN A 1 0.51 -12.26 -24.20
CA GLN A 1 0.49 -12.08 -22.74
C GLN A 1 -0.61 -11.06 -22.42
N SER A 2 -1.54 -11.43 -21.55
CA SER A 2 -2.60 -10.51 -21.11
C SER A 2 -1.96 -9.39 -20.28
N MET A 3 -2.31 -8.13 -20.56
CA MET A 3 -1.85 -6.99 -19.77
C MET A 3 -2.62 -6.92 -18.46
N ILE A 4 -1.94 -6.61 -17.37
CA ILE A 4 -2.55 -6.39 -16.06
C ILE A 4 -3.31 -5.06 -16.09
N ARG A 5 -4.58 -5.12 -15.73
CA ARG A 5 -5.53 -4.00 -15.80
C ARG A 5 -5.57 -3.26 -14.47
N ILE A 6 -5.20 -2.00 -14.47
CA ILE A 6 -5.07 -1.17 -13.26
C ILE A 6 -6.18 -0.12 -13.23
N LEU A 7 -6.88 -0.02 -12.09
CA LEU A 7 -7.78 1.07 -11.76
C LEU A 7 -7.08 1.98 -10.72
N VAL A 8 -7.08 3.28 -10.95
CA VAL A 8 -6.52 4.29 -10.03
C VAL A 8 -7.66 5.06 -9.39
N VAL A 9 -7.67 5.15 -8.06
CA VAL A 9 -8.70 5.84 -7.28
C VAL A 9 -8.04 6.79 -6.29
N ASP A 10 -8.16 8.10 -6.53
CA ASP A 10 -7.58 9.13 -5.68
C ASP A 10 -8.35 10.44 -5.90
N ASP A 11 -8.69 11.17 -4.86
CA ASP A 11 -9.46 12.42 -5.00
C ASP A 11 -8.60 13.58 -5.54
N GLU A 12 -7.27 13.49 -5.47
CA GLU A 12 -6.34 14.47 -6.00
C GLU A 12 -6.05 14.26 -7.51
N PRO A 13 -6.52 15.14 -8.41
CA PRO A 13 -6.30 14.98 -9.85
C PRO A 13 -4.82 14.94 -10.25
N LEU A 14 -3.95 15.65 -9.51
CA LEU A 14 -2.52 15.68 -9.79
C LEU A 14 -1.85 14.34 -9.46
N VAL A 15 -2.28 13.68 -8.39
CA VAL A 15 -1.79 12.34 -8.03
C VAL A 15 -2.21 11.32 -9.09
N ARG A 16 -3.48 11.32 -9.50
CA ARG A 16 -3.96 10.42 -10.58
C ARG A 16 -3.16 10.60 -11.86
N LYS A 17 -2.96 11.86 -12.31
CA LYS A 17 -2.15 12.18 -13.50
C LYS A 17 -0.69 11.77 -13.32
N GLY A 18 -0.11 12.00 -12.16
CA GLY A 18 1.25 11.57 -11.82
C GLY A 18 1.40 10.06 -11.96
N ILE A 19 0.47 9.30 -11.41
CA ILE A 19 0.44 7.83 -11.54
C ILE A 19 0.30 7.42 -13.02
N ALA A 20 -0.66 8.01 -13.73
CA ALA A 20 -0.94 7.63 -15.12
C ALA A 20 0.21 7.92 -16.08
N LEU A 21 0.94 9.01 -15.89
CA LEU A 21 1.97 9.50 -16.81
C LEU A 21 3.41 9.26 -16.34
N GLY A 22 3.63 9.08 -15.03
CA GLY A 22 4.97 8.96 -14.43
C GLY A 22 5.61 7.59 -14.67
N VAL A 23 4.81 6.55 -14.91
CA VAL A 23 5.28 5.17 -15.10
C VAL A 23 5.03 4.70 -16.53
N ASN A 24 6.02 4.03 -17.12
CA ASN A 24 5.84 3.36 -18.39
C ASN A 24 5.11 2.02 -18.19
N TRP A 25 3.78 2.08 -18.06
CA TRP A 25 2.92 0.93 -17.78
C TRP A 25 3.07 -0.21 -18.80
N ALA A 26 3.24 0.13 -20.07
CA ALA A 26 3.42 -0.86 -21.12
C ALA A 26 4.69 -1.71 -20.92
N SER A 27 5.78 -1.13 -20.42
CA SER A 27 7.01 -1.86 -20.12
C SER A 27 6.84 -2.86 -18.96
N LEU A 28 5.84 -2.64 -18.09
CA LEU A 28 5.48 -3.53 -16.99
C LEU A 28 4.41 -4.55 -17.37
N SER A 29 4.01 -4.60 -18.64
CA SER A 29 2.86 -5.39 -19.10
C SER A 29 1.55 -5.01 -18.37
N CYS A 30 1.40 -3.73 -18.02
CA CYS A 30 0.26 -3.15 -17.34
C CYS A 30 -0.44 -2.11 -18.20
N VAL A 31 -1.72 -1.85 -17.93
CA VAL A 31 -2.51 -0.78 -18.54
C VAL A 31 -3.46 -0.17 -17.53
N ILE A 32 -3.54 1.17 -17.47
CA ILE A 32 -4.57 1.85 -16.69
C ILE A 32 -5.86 1.79 -17.49
N VAL A 33 -6.89 1.15 -16.91
CA VAL A 33 -8.19 0.95 -17.55
C VAL A 33 -9.24 1.96 -17.09
N GLY A 34 -8.97 2.68 -15.97
CA GLY A 34 -9.87 3.70 -15.46
C GLY A 34 -9.23 4.52 -14.35
N GLU A 35 -9.81 5.69 -14.09
CA GLU A 35 -9.49 6.59 -13.00
C GLU A 35 -10.78 7.02 -12.31
N ALA A 36 -10.77 7.11 -10.98
CA ALA A 36 -11.90 7.57 -10.17
C ALA A 36 -11.45 8.62 -9.16
N ALA A 37 -12.33 9.56 -8.85
CA ALA A 37 -12.06 10.67 -7.95
C ALA A 37 -12.59 10.45 -6.52
N ASN A 38 -13.23 9.34 -6.24
CA ASN A 38 -13.75 8.97 -4.93
C ASN A 38 -14.08 7.46 -4.89
N GLY A 39 -14.36 6.95 -3.69
CA GLY A 39 -14.62 5.52 -3.51
C GLY A 39 -15.89 5.01 -4.19
N GLU A 40 -16.97 5.81 -4.26
CA GLU A 40 -18.21 5.40 -4.93
C GLU A 40 -17.99 5.18 -6.44
N GLU A 41 -17.30 6.13 -7.07
CA GLU A 41 -16.92 6.04 -8.48
C GLU A 41 -15.94 4.89 -8.71
N GLY A 42 -14.97 4.71 -7.81
CA GLY A 42 -14.03 3.61 -7.82
C GLY A 42 -14.70 2.25 -7.73
N GLU A 43 -15.67 2.08 -6.83
CA GLU A 43 -16.46 0.86 -6.70
C GLU A 43 -17.23 0.55 -8.00
N ALA A 44 -17.95 1.53 -8.54
CA ALA A 44 -18.71 1.36 -9.78
C ALA A 44 -17.82 0.97 -10.95
N LEU A 45 -16.66 1.63 -11.11
CA LEU A 45 -15.69 1.32 -12.16
C LEU A 45 -15.03 -0.05 -11.95
N ALA A 46 -14.70 -0.43 -10.71
CA ALA A 46 -14.11 -1.73 -10.42
C ALA A 46 -15.05 -2.88 -10.79
N LEU A 47 -16.36 -2.74 -10.48
CA LEU A 47 -17.36 -3.75 -10.82
C LEU A 47 -17.61 -3.85 -12.34
N SER A 48 -17.51 -2.75 -13.07
CA SER A 48 -17.75 -2.72 -14.51
C SER A 48 -16.51 -3.09 -15.35
N LEU A 49 -15.33 -2.64 -14.92
CA LEU A 49 -14.08 -2.83 -15.68
C LEU A 49 -13.34 -4.11 -15.28
N LEU A 50 -13.63 -4.68 -14.13
CA LEU A 50 -12.97 -5.88 -13.59
C LEU A 50 -11.43 -5.76 -13.66
N PRO A 51 -10.83 -4.80 -12.94
CA PRO A 51 -9.39 -4.63 -12.92
C PRO A 51 -8.71 -5.80 -12.19
N ASP A 52 -7.44 -6.05 -12.50
CA ASP A 52 -6.60 -7.00 -11.79
C ASP A 52 -5.95 -6.38 -10.55
N LEU A 53 -5.69 -5.07 -10.62
CA LEU A 53 -5.06 -4.29 -9.57
C LEU A 53 -5.81 -2.97 -9.37
N ILE A 54 -6.04 -2.60 -8.11
CA ILE A 54 -6.59 -1.30 -7.71
C ILE A 54 -5.50 -0.56 -6.93
N ILE A 55 -5.18 0.66 -7.35
CA ILE A 55 -4.32 1.59 -6.60
C ILE A 55 -5.25 2.66 -6.05
N THR A 56 -5.40 2.72 -4.73
CA THR A 56 -6.40 3.60 -4.09
C THR A 56 -5.81 4.43 -2.96
N ASP A 57 -6.20 5.71 -2.88
CA ASP A 57 -6.02 6.48 -1.65
C ASP A 57 -6.94 5.92 -0.55
N ILE A 58 -6.54 6.09 0.70
CA ILE A 58 -7.36 5.75 1.87
C ILE A 58 -8.43 6.83 2.07
N ARG A 59 -8.00 8.09 2.18
CA ARG A 59 -8.87 9.19 2.57
C ARG A 59 -9.46 9.90 1.36
N MET A 60 -10.68 9.54 1.04
CA MET A 60 -11.44 10.19 -0.03
C MET A 60 -12.83 10.60 0.47
N PRO A 61 -13.43 11.63 -0.14
CA PRO A 61 -14.80 12.04 0.18
C PRO A 61 -15.81 10.95 -0.20
N ARG A 62 -16.96 10.92 0.48
CA ARG A 62 -18.10 10.01 0.32
C ARG A 62 -17.82 8.60 0.82
N LEU A 63 -16.97 7.85 0.13
CA LEU A 63 -16.57 6.50 0.47
C LEU A 63 -15.03 6.44 0.49
N ASP A 64 -14.45 6.05 1.62
CA ASP A 64 -13.00 5.91 1.74
C ASP A 64 -12.48 4.64 1.04
N GLY A 65 -11.16 4.59 0.80
CA GLY A 65 -10.56 3.48 0.06
C GLY A 65 -10.70 2.12 0.75
N ILE A 66 -10.71 2.09 2.09
CA ILE A 66 -10.87 0.85 2.87
C ILE A 66 -12.30 0.34 2.76
N GLN A 67 -13.28 1.23 2.94
CA GLN A 67 -14.70 0.90 2.80
C GLN A 67 -15.00 0.41 1.38
N MET A 68 -14.48 1.12 0.36
CA MET A 68 -14.60 0.69 -1.04
C MET A 68 -14.06 -0.73 -1.26
N MET A 69 -12.88 -1.03 -0.75
CA MET A 69 -12.28 -2.37 -0.91
C MET A 69 -13.08 -3.45 -0.18
N ASN A 70 -13.65 -3.15 1.01
CA ASN A 70 -14.52 -4.08 1.72
C ASN A 70 -15.78 -4.40 0.90
N HIS A 71 -16.47 -3.39 0.38
CA HIS A 71 -17.64 -3.59 -0.49
C HIS A 71 -17.30 -4.42 -1.72
N LEU A 72 -16.16 -4.14 -2.36
CA LEU A 72 -15.67 -4.91 -3.51
C LEU A 72 -15.38 -6.36 -3.16
N ARG A 73 -14.80 -6.65 -1.97
CA ARG A 73 -14.57 -8.00 -1.50
C ARG A 73 -15.88 -8.76 -1.25
N GLU A 74 -16.85 -8.10 -0.61
CA GLU A 74 -18.21 -8.65 -0.40
C GLU A 74 -18.91 -8.95 -1.74
N ALA A 75 -18.70 -8.12 -2.75
CA ALA A 75 -19.18 -8.33 -4.12
C ALA A 75 -18.40 -9.40 -4.90
N GLY A 76 -17.38 -10.03 -4.30
CA GLY A 76 -16.59 -11.09 -4.93
C GLY A 76 -15.45 -10.60 -5.83
N CYS A 77 -15.09 -9.31 -5.79
CA CYS A 77 -13.97 -8.77 -6.54
C CYS A 77 -12.64 -9.33 -6.00
N LYS A 78 -11.82 -9.88 -6.89
CA LYS A 78 -10.51 -10.49 -6.56
C LYS A 78 -9.33 -9.60 -6.93
N ALA A 79 -9.57 -8.35 -7.34
CA ALA A 79 -8.51 -7.43 -7.68
C ALA A 79 -7.50 -7.28 -6.51
N ARG A 80 -6.22 -7.29 -6.80
CA ARG A 80 -5.18 -6.94 -5.83
C ARG A 80 -5.28 -5.45 -5.47
N CYS A 81 -4.70 -5.05 -4.36
CA CYS A 81 -4.83 -3.68 -3.86
C CYS A 81 -3.49 -3.13 -3.38
N ILE A 82 -3.12 -1.95 -3.91
CA ILE A 82 -2.06 -1.10 -3.36
C ILE A 82 -2.73 0.15 -2.78
N VAL A 83 -2.40 0.44 -1.52
CA VAL A 83 -2.98 1.58 -0.80
C VAL A 83 -2.01 2.75 -0.80
N LEU A 84 -2.49 3.94 -1.15
CA LEU A 84 -1.77 5.20 -1.02
C LEU A 84 -2.17 5.86 0.30
N THR A 85 -1.22 6.37 1.06
CA THR A 85 -1.48 6.95 2.39
C THR A 85 -0.59 8.14 2.67
N ALA A 86 -1.12 9.13 3.38
CA ALA A 86 -0.31 10.22 3.92
C ALA A 86 0.41 9.79 5.20
N HIS A 87 1.49 10.48 5.57
CA HIS A 87 2.27 10.19 6.80
C HIS A 87 1.43 10.21 8.08
N SER A 88 0.36 11.02 8.12
CA SER A 88 -0.57 11.11 9.26
C SER A 88 -1.46 9.88 9.45
N ASP A 89 -1.54 9.02 8.45
CA ASP A 89 -2.49 7.91 8.39
C ASP A 89 -1.83 6.54 8.53
N PHE A 90 -0.64 6.48 9.12
CA PHE A 90 0.13 5.23 9.29
C PHE A 90 -0.67 4.12 10.00
N GLU A 91 -1.48 4.47 11.01
CA GLU A 91 -2.38 3.52 11.67
C GLU A 91 -3.48 3.01 10.74
N TYR A 92 -3.95 3.86 9.82
CA TYR A 92 -4.91 3.46 8.78
C TYR A 92 -4.27 2.56 7.72
N ALA A 93 -3.04 2.84 7.32
CA ALA A 93 -2.29 1.99 6.39
C ALA A 93 -2.05 0.60 6.99
N ARG A 94 -1.71 0.53 8.28
CA ARG A 94 -1.60 -0.72 9.03
C ARG A 94 -2.92 -1.48 9.06
N SER A 95 -4.04 -0.78 9.28
CA SER A 95 -5.37 -1.37 9.21
C SER A 95 -5.69 -1.90 7.81
N ALA A 96 -5.31 -1.18 6.76
CA ALA A 96 -5.52 -1.61 5.37
C ALA A 96 -4.80 -2.92 5.04
N LEU A 97 -3.58 -3.13 5.57
CA LEU A 97 -2.87 -4.40 5.44
C LEU A 97 -3.59 -5.54 6.18
N LEU A 98 -4.18 -5.27 7.35
CA LEU A 98 -5.02 -6.23 8.07
C LEU A 98 -6.30 -6.61 7.30
N PHE A 99 -6.80 -5.72 6.43
CA PHE A 99 -7.93 -5.95 5.53
C PHE A 99 -7.56 -6.58 4.18
N GLY A 100 -6.29 -6.98 4.00
CA GLY A 100 -5.85 -7.70 2.81
C GLY A 100 -5.41 -6.83 1.63
N ALA A 101 -4.91 -5.62 1.88
CA ALA A 101 -4.12 -4.90 0.90
C ALA A 101 -2.79 -5.63 0.66
N ASP A 102 -2.35 -5.70 -0.60
CA ASP A 102 -1.14 -6.42 -0.97
C ASP A 102 0.13 -5.59 -0.75
N ASP A 103 0.00 -4.25 -0.79
CA ASP A 103 1.10 -3.32 -0.55
C ASP A 103 0.57 -1.93 -0.20
N TYR A 104 1.46 -1.03 0.27
CA TYR A 104 1.14 0.37 0.50
C TYR A 104 2.28 1.30 0.09
N LEU A 105 1.95 2.56 -0.20
CA LEU A 105 2.90 3.62 -0.51
C LEU A 105 2.58 4.88 0.29
N LEU A 106 3.60 5.49 0.87
CA LEU A 106 3.49 6.77 1.57
C LEU A 106 3.58 7.95 0.59
N LYS A 107 2.60 8.85 0.64
CA LYS A 107 2.66 10.12 -0.10
C LYS A 107 3.57 11.13 0.64
N PRO A 108 4.43 11.88 -0.08
CA PRO A 108 4.69 11.81 -1.51
C PRO A 108 5.62 10.64 -1.87
N PHE A 109 5.32 9.92 -2.95
CA PHE A 109 6.13 8.81 -3.46
C PHE A 109 6.74 9.16 -4.82
N ARG A 110 7.83 8.47 -5.18
CA ARG A 110 8.50 8.59 -6.48
C ARG A 110 7.97 7.52 -7.43
N ASP A 111 8.07 7.77 -8.75
CA ASP A 111 7.67 6.82 -9.79
C ASP A 111 8.35 5.44 -9.63
N GLN A 112 9.59 5.42 -9.15
CA GLN A 112 10.32 4.18 -8.88
C GLN A 112 9.71 3.37 -7.74
N GLU A 113 9.25 4.03 -6.67
CA GLU A 113 8.62 3.36 -5.53
C GLU A 113 7.28 2.74 -5.94
N LEU A 114 6.50 3.47 -6.72
CA LEU A 114 5.25 2.97 -7.32
C LEU A 114 5.53 1.78 -8.26
N THR A 115 6.53 1.91 -9.13
CA THR A 115 6.94 0.82 -10.03
C THR A 115 7.32 -0.44 -9.26
N HIS A 116 8.09 -0.32 -8.19
CA HIS A 116 8.50 -1.45 -7.36
C HIS A 116 7.30 -2.10 -6.64
N ALA A 117 6.37 -1.31 -6.10
CA ALA A 117 5.17 -1.83 -5.46
C ALA A 117 4.31 -2.62 -6.46
N VAL A 118 4.08 -2.06 -7.64
CA VAL A 118 3.33 -2.74 -8.71
C VAL A 118 4.02 -4.04 -9.14
N LEU A 119 5.32 -4.03 -9.33
CA LEU A 119 6.07 -5.25 -9.69
C LEU A 119 5.99 -6.34 -8.61
N ARG A 120 6.02 -5.96 -7.31
CA ARG A 120 5.82 -6.93 -6.23
C ARG A 120 4.46 -7.59 -6.33
N VAL A 121 3.40 -6.80 -6.48
CA VAL A 121 2.02 -7.31 -6.58
C VAL A 121 1.83 -8.15 -7.84
N CYS A 122 2.38 -7.73 -8.99
CA CYS A 122 2.34 -8.52 -10.23
C CYS A 122 3.00 -9.89 -10.07
N ARG A 123 4.11 -9.98 -9.33
CA ARG A 123 4.75 -11.28 -9.02
C ARG A 123 3.84 -12.19 -8.20
N LEU A 124 3.13 -11.65 -7.21
CA LEU A 124 2.16 -12.41 -6.42
C LEU A 124 1.02 -12.96 -7.30
N MET A 125 0.55 -12.18 -8.29
CA MET A 125 -0.48 -12.64 -9.24
C MET A 125 0.00 -13.83 -10.08
N ILE A 126 1.28 -13.82 -10.50
CA ILE A 126 1.86 -14.88 -11.35
C ILE A 126 2.14 -16.14 -10.53
N ALA A 127 2.60 -15.99 -9.29
CA ALA A 127 2.94 -17.11 -8.40
C ALA A 127 1.71 -17.86 -7.88
N GLY A 128 0.52 -17.27 -7.95
CA GLY A 128 -0.72 -17.87 -7.43
C GLY A 128 -0.79 -17.97 -5.91
N ASP A 129 0.08 -17.25 -5.20
CA ASP A 129 0.18 -17.29 -3.75
C ASP A 129 -0.84 -16.40 -3.05
N ALA A 130 -1.33 -16.90 -1.90
CA ALA A 130 -2.08 -16.12 -0.93
C ALA A 130 -1.25 -14.93 -0.41
N PRO A 131 -1.87 -13.85 0.11
CA PRO A 131 -1.16 -12.68 0.59
C PRO A 131 -0.09 -13.09 1.61
N GLN A 132 1.17 -12.91 1.24
CA GLN A 132 2.27 -12.98 2.19
C GLN A 132 2.23 -11.73 3.06
N GLU A 133 2.56 -11.88 4.33
CA GLU A 133 2.79 -10.72 5.20
C GLU A 133 3.69 -9.70 4.49
N PRO A 134 3.33 -8.42 4.50
CA PRO A 134 4.11 -7.40 3.81
C PRO A 134 5.54 -7.43 4.33
N ALA A 135 6.49 -7.59 3.42
CA ALA A 135 7.89 -7.39 3.76
C ALA A 135 8.04 -5.98 4.35
N PRO A 136 8.79 -5.80 5.44
CA PRO A 136 8.98 -4.48 6.02
C PRO A 136 9.49 -3.54 4.93
N ALA A 137 8.81 -2.40 4.77
CA ALA A 137 9.20 -1.37 3.81
C ALA A 137 10.70 -1.06 3.97
N PRO A 138 11.47 -0.87 2.88
CA PRO A 138 12.81 -0.36 3.02
C PRO A 138 12.73 1.00 3.71
N ILE A 139 13.16 1.04 4.96
CA ILE A 139 13.31 2.28 5.72
C ILE A 139 14.24 3.15 4.88
N ALA A 140 13.70 4.27 4.38
CA ALA A 140 14.50 5.24 3.66
C ALA A 140 15.77 5.52 4.46
N SER A 141 16.90 5.34 3.80
CA SER A 141 18.23 5.47 4.37
C SER A 141 18.48 6.91 4.85
N ALA A 142 18.08 7.17 6.09
CA ALA A 142 18.60 8.29 6.85
C ALA A 142 18.50 7.93 8.35
N GLU A 143 19.65 7.79 8.99
CA GLU A 143 19.84 7.62 10.43
C GLU A 143 19.53 6.23 11.02
N SER A 144 20.11 5.23 10.44
CA SER A 144 19.91 3.80 10.67
C SER A 144 20.62 3.22 11.91
N GLY A 145 21.34 3.98 12.69
CA GLY A 145 22.03 3.48 13.89
C GLY A 145 21.03 3.08 14.99
N TYR A 146 20.19 4.01 15.38
CA TYR A 146 19.26 3.87 16.50
C TYR A 146 18.13 2.86 16.22
N VAL A 147 17.64 2.79 14.98
CA VAL A 147 16.56 1.85 14.62
C VAL A 147 17.06 0.41 14.65
N LYS A 148 18.28 0.16 14.17
CA LYS A 148 18.88 -1.17 14.21
C LYS A 148 19.15 -1.61 15.65
N GLU A 149 19.68 -0.71 16.47
CA GLU A 149 19.96 -0.95 17.88
C GLU A 149 18.68 -1.21 18.69
N ALA A 150 17.60 -0.46 18.40
CA ALA A 150 16.27 -0.70 18.97
C ALA A 150 15.71 -2.07 18.56
N MET A 151 15.83 -2.45 17.29
CA MET A 151 15.37 -3.74 16.80
C MET A 151 16.16 -4.90 17.40
N ASP A 152 17.48 -4.78 17.52
CA ASP A 152 18.33 -5.78 18.14
C ASP A 152 18.03 -5.93 19.65
N TYR A 153 17.75 -4.81 20.34
CA TYR A 153 17.33 -4.83 21.75
C TYR A 153 15.95 -5.51 21.92
N ILE A 154 14.98 -5.16 21.09
CA ILE A 154 13.64 -5.78 21.11
C ILE A 154 13.74 -7.28 20.80
N ALA A 155 14.52 -7.67 19.80
CA ALA A 155 14.71 -9.08 19.45
C ALA A 155 15.36 -9.90 20.56
N ALA A 156 16.32 -9.30 21.29
CA ALA A 156 17.00 -9.95 22.41
C ALA A 156 16.09 -10.13 23.66
N HIS A 157 15.09 -9.26 23.84
CA HIS A 157 14.24 -9.21 25.03
C HIS A 157 12.75 -9.50 24.71
N TYR A 158 12.44 -9.98 23.52
CA TYR A 158 11.07 -10.24 23.08
C TYR A 158 10.25 -11.17 24.00
N ALA A 159 10.94 -12.05 24.74
CA ALA A 159 10.31 -12.95 25.70
C ALA A 159 10.11 -12.34 27.11
N ASP A 160 10.56 -11.11 27.34
CA ASP A 160 10.50 -10.46 28.63
C ASP A 160 9.22 -9.61 28.75
N ALA A 161 8.35 -9.96 29.69
CA ALA A 161 7.04 -9.32 29.85
C ALA A 161 7.11 -7.84 30.27
N ASP A 162 8.30 -7.38 30.71
CA ASP A 162 8.53 -6.02 31.21
C ASP A 162 9.08 -5.05 30.15
N ILE A 163 9.19 -5.48 28.90
CA ILE A 163 9.68 -4.61 27.83
C ILE A 163 8.66 -3.52 27.53
N CYS A 164 9.04 -2.27 27.68
CA CYS A 164 8.20 -1.12 27.37
C CYS A 164 8.99 -0.08 26.56
N ILE A 165 8.27 0.82 25.88
CA ILE A 165 8.87 1.88 25.06
C ILE A 165 9.85 2.75 25.87
N ALA A 166 9.55 2.99 27.17
CA ALA A 166 10.42 3.76 28.06
C ALA A 166 11.78 3.06 28.28
N ALA A 167 11.81 1.74 28.45
CA ALA A 167 13.05 0.98 28.60
C ALA A 167 13.91 1.01 27.32
N VAL A 168 13.29 0.92 26.16
CA VAL A 168 14.00 1.03 24.88
C VAL A 168 14.56 2.44 24.66
N ALA A 169 13.81 3.48 25.00
CA ALA A 169 14.24 4.87 24.87
C ALA A 169 15.41 5.20 25.82
N GLU A 170 15.38 4.67 27.05
CA GLU A 170 16.44 4.86 28.02
C GLU A 170 17.76 4.20 27.57
N GLN A 171 17.67 3.00 26.98
CA GLN A 171 18.84 2.27 26.47
C GLN A 171 19.48 3.00 25.25
N LEU A 172 18.66 3.66 24.43
CA LEU A 172 19.14 4.40 23.26
C LEU A 172 19.55 5.86 23.57
N CYS A 173 19.46 6.30 24.83
CA CYS A 173 19.74 7.68 25.24
C CYS A 173 18.98 8.73 24.44
N VAL A 174 17.75 8.44 24.03
CA VAL A 174 16.88 9.35 23.29
C VAL A 174 15.80 9.87 24.23
N SER A 175 15.75 11.19 24.41
CA SER A 175 14.77 11.89 25.26
C SER A 175 13.65 12.49 24.45
#